data_41cbdaede5b4d7f3f26a57c5117be14e
#
_entry.id   41cbdaede5b4d7f3f26a57c5117be14e
#
_cell.length_a   1.000
_cell.length_b   1.000
_cell.length_c   1.000
_cell.angle_alpha   90.00
_cell.angle_beta   90.00
_cell.angle_gamma   90.00
#
_symmetry.space_group_name_H-M   'P 1'
#
loop_
_entity.id
_entity.type
_entity.pdbx_description
1 polymer ?
#
loop_
_entity_poly.entity_id
_entity_poly.type
_entity_poly.pdbx_seq_one_letter_code
_entity_poly.pdbx_strand_id
1 'polypeptide(L)'
;MDFVIVQSYAMTELAKSAHIVLPGLAPFEREGTIANDKGRIQWLRPSLATKGDSKPDWEILMLVINALDKESEHFTGLGEVIKKMSEQFSSYSEVSLFKIGTQGMALNGKSA
;
A
#
# COMPACT_ATOMS: atom_id res chain seq x y z
N MET A 1 -8.96 -7.22 24.71
CA MET A 1 -9.28 -6.27 23.61
C MET A 1 -10.74 -6.44 23.23
N ASP A 2 -11.51 -5.37 23.27
CA ASP A 2 -12.96 -5.45 23.09
C ASP A 2 -13.36 -5.63 21.61
N PHE A 3 -12.52 -5.18 20.67
CA PHE A 3 -12.75 -5.33 19.25
C PHE A 3 -11.41 -5.41 18.48
N VAL A 4 -11.28 -6.38 17.57
CA VAL A 4 -10.05 -6.66 16.81
C VAL A 4 -10.38 -6.77 15.32
N ILE A 5 -9.71 -5.95 14.52
CA ILE A 5 -9.71 -6.06 13.06
C ILE A 5 -8.31 -6.50 12.64
N VAL A 6 -8.21 -7.51 11.79
CA VAL A 6 -6.94 -7.98 11.24
C VAL A 6 -6.99 -7.88 9.72
N GLN A 7 -6.02 -7.19 9.13
CA GLN A 7 -5.76 -7.22 7.70
C GLN A 7 -4.65 -8.25 7.42
N SER A 8 -4.95 -9.24 6.61
CA SER A 8 -4.00 -10.32 6.31
C SER A 8 -4.32 -11.01 4.98
N TYR A 9 -3.28 -11.50 4.32
CA TYR A 9 -3.42 -12.36 3.14
C TYR A 9 -3.58 -13.85 3.50
N ALA A 10 -3.42 -14.21 4.77
CA ALA A 10 -3.52 -15.58 5.25
C ALA A 10 -4.33 -15.63 6.55
N MET A 11 -5.05 -16.72 6.74
CA MET A 11 -5.80 -16.98 7.97
C MET A 11 -4.86 -17.46 9.09
N THR A 12 -4.16 -16.50 9.70
CA THR A 12 -3.28 -16.74 10.86
C THR A 12 -4.09 -17.00 12.12
N GLU A 13 -3.45 -17.47 13.21
CA GLU A 13 -4.12 -17.65 14.51
C GLU A 13 -4.69 -16.31 15.03
N LEU A 14 -3.98 -15.19 14.82
CA LEU A 14 -4.50 -13.87 15.14
C LEU A 14 -5.74 -13.52 14.28
N ALA A 15 -5.70 -13.82 12.99
CA ALA A 15 -6.85 -13.58 12.10
C ALA A 15 -8.07 -14.42 12.51
N LYS A 16 -7.86 -15.68 12.93
CA LYS A 16 -8.94 -16.55 13.42
C LYS A 16 -9.59 -16.04 14.71
N SER A 17 -8.84 -15.31 15.53
CA SER A 17 -9.34 -14.71 16.77
C SER A 17 -9.92 -13.31 16.58
N ALA A 18 -9.83 -12.73 15.40
CA ALA A 18 -10.33 -11.39 15.11
C ALA A 18 -11.86 -11.37 14.93
N HIS A 19 -12.46 -10.22 15.22
CA HIS A 19 -13.89 -9.97 14.96
C HIS A 19 -14.17 -9.70 13.48
N ILE A 20 -13.21 -9.05 12.79
CA ILE A 20 -13.24 -8.78 11.36
C ILE A 20 -11.88 -9.13 10.77
N VAL A 21 -11.87 -9.81 9.62
CA VAL A 21 -10.67 -10.04 8.80
C VAL A 21 -10.87 -9.36 7.45
N LEU A 22 -9.91 -8.48 7.10
CA LEU A 22 -9.88 -7.78 5.82
C LEU A 22 -8.86 -8.49 4.91
N PRO A 23 -9.28 -9.04 3.77
CA PRO A 23 -8.41 -9.83 2.91
C PRO A 23 -7.44 -8.93 2.13
N GLY A 24 -6.16 -8.97 2.49
CA GLY A 24 -5.07 -8.30 1.79
C GLY A 24 -4.47 -9.18 0.68
N LEU A 25 -3.67 -8.55 -0.19
CA LEU A 25 -2.95 -9.26 -1.24
C LEU A 25 -1.72 -9.99 -0.69
N ALA A 26 -1.43 -11.16 -1.24
CA ALA A 26 -0.17 -11.86 -1.00
C ALA A 26 1.02 -11.08 -1.63
N PRO A 27 2.26 -11.31 -1.17
CA PRO A 27 3.42 -10.53 -1.64
C PRO A 27 3.61 -10.48 -3.17
N PHE A 28 3.29 -11.56 -3.89
CA PHE A 28 3.42 -11.63 -5.34
C PHE A 28 2.20 -11.12 -6.12
N GLU A 29 1.12 -10.79 -5.45
CA GLU A 29 -0.09 -10.18 -6.01
C GLU A 29 -0.10 -8.65 -5.85
N ARG A 30 0.84 -8.11 -5.05
CA ARG A 30 0.87 -6.68 -4.70
C ARG A 30 1.47 -5.83 -5.80
N GLU A 31 0.86 -4.67 -5.99
CA GLU A 31 1.46 -3.53 -6.67
C GLU A 31 1.72 -2.42 -5.65
N GLY A 32 2.89 -1.79 -5.74
CA GLY A 32 3.25 -0.71 -4.84
C GLY A 32 4.69 -0.28 -4.99
N THR A 33 5.18 0.40 -3.98
CA THR A 33 6.59 0.77 -3.89
C THR A 33 7.21 0.23 -2.62
N ILE A 34 8.48 -0.12 -2.69
CA ILE A 34 9.27 -0.54 -1.55
C ILE A 34 10.56 0.27 -1.49
N ALA A 35 10.89 0.79 -0.33
CA ALA A 35 12.16 1.45 -0.09
C ALA A 35 13.07 0.56 0.76
N ASN A 36 14.33 0.45 0.35
CA ASN A 36 15.34 -0.28 1.13
C ASN A 36 15.97 0.61 2.21
N ASP A 37 16.81 0.02 3.05
CA ASP A 37 17.54 0.69 4.13
C ASP A 37 18.47 1.83 3.66
N LYS A 38 18.91 1.78 2.41
CA LYS A 38 19.74 2.82 1.77
C LYS A 38 18.90 3.97 1.18
N GLY A 39 17.58 3.93 1.31
CA GLY A 39 16.68 4.95 0.77
C GLY A 39 16.46 4.85 -0.73
N ARG A 40 16.69 3.68 -1.34
CA ARG A 40 16.33 3.44 -2.74
C ARG A 40 14.91 2.91 -2.81
N ILE A 41 14.02 3.62 -3.51
CA ILE A 41 12.64 3.21 -3.77
C ILE A 41 12.56 2.48 -5.12
N GLN A 42 11.83 1.37 -5.14
CA GLN A 42 11.61 0.52 -6.31
C GLN A 42 10.12 0.23 -6.48
N TRP A 43 9.71 0.02 -7.70
CA TRP A 43 8.34 -0.37 -8.03
C TRP A 43 8.19 -1.89 -7.90
N LEU A 44 7.32 -2.30 -7.01
CA LEU A 44 6.87 -3.69 -6.87
C LEU A 44 5.72 -3.93 -7.85
N ARG A 45 5.93 -4.83 -8.79
CA ARG A 45 4.92 -5.23 -9.79
C ARG A 45 4.37 -6.61 -9.44
N PRO A 46 3.05 -6.80 -9.55
CA PRO A 46 2.46 -8.10 -9.31
C PRO A 46 2.95 -9.11 -10.36
N SER A 47 3.31 -10.30 -9.91
CA SER A 47 3.66 -11.44 -10.77
C SER A 47 2.58 -12.52 -10.79
N LEU A 48 1.58 -12.41 -9.93
CA LEU A 48 0.41 -13.28 -9.89
C LEU A 48 -0.87 -12.43 -9.96
N ALA A 49 -1.89 -12.99 -10.56
CA ALA A 49 -3.23 -12.39 -10.54
C ALA A 49 -3.86 -12.52 -9.15
N THR A 50 -4.54 -11.48 -8.73
CA THR A 50 -5.33 -11.48 -7.49
C THR A 50 -6.41 -12.55 -7.53
N LYS A 51 -6.59 -13.26 -6.42
CA LYS A 51 -7.65 -14.26 -6.25
C LYS A 51 -8.70 -13.79 -5.25
N GLY A 52 -9.96 -14.09 -5.54
CA GLY A 52 -11.08 -13.76 -4.66
C GLY A 52 -11.28 -12.26 -4.46
N ASP A 53 -11.66 -11.86 -3.25
CA ASP A 53 -11.99 -10.48 -2.88
C ASP A 53 -10.82 -9.72 -2.25
N SER A 54 -9.60 -10.27 -2.32
CA SER A 54 -8.40 -9.62 -1.79
C SER A 54 -8.11 -8.31 -2.51
N LYS A 55 -7.71 -7.28 -1.73
CA LYS A 55 -7.47 -5.94 -2.23
C LYS A 55 -6.11 -5.41 -1.79
N PRO A 56 -5.53 -4.43 -2.53
CA PRO A 56 -4.35 -3.70 -2.10
C PRO A 56 -4.56 -3.04 -0.72
N ASP A 57 -3.51 -2.98 0.07
CA ASP A 57 -3.56 -2.44 1.44
C ASP A 57 -4.10 -0.99 1.47
N TRP A 58 -3.69 -0.14 0.51
CA TRP A 58 -4.18 1.23 0.39
C TRP A 58 -5.68 1.30 0.08
N GLU A 59 -6.20 0.39 -0.76
CA GLU A 59 -7.63 0.32 -1.10
C GLU A 59 -8.46 -0.11 0.11
N ILE A 60 -7.99 -1.12 0.87
CA ILE A 60 -8.63 -1.56 2.11
C ILE A 60 -8.72 -0.41 3.12
N LEU A 61 -7.60 0.30 3.34
CA LEU A 61 -7.58 1.44 4.27
C LEU A 61 -8.53 2.55 3.81
N MET A 62 -8.57 2.84 2.52
CA MET A 62 -9.48 3.83 1.96
C MET A 62 -10.95 3.44 2.15
N LEU A 63 -11.30 2.16 1.94
CA LEU A 63 -12.65 1.66 2.20
C LEU A 63 -13.04 1.80 3.67
N VAL A 64 -12.12 1.52 4.60
CA VAL A 64 -12.35 1.71 6.04
C VAL A 64 -12.55 3.20 6.36
N ILE A 65 -11.70 4.09 5.84
CA ILE A 65 -11.83 5.54 6.05
C ILE A 65 -13.17 6.03 5.50
N ASN A 66 -13.54 5.64 4.29
CA ASN A 66 -14.83 6.03 3.68
C ASN A 66 -16.06 5.49 4.45
N ALA A 67 -15.92 4.36 5.12
CA ALA A 67 -16.98 3.85 5.99
C ALA A 67 -17.15 4.67 7.27
N LEU A 68 -16.08 5.29 7.75
CA LEU A 68 -16.06 6.13 8.95
C LEU A 68 -16.36 7.60 8.63
N ASP A 69 -15.82 8.10 7.51
CA ASP A 69 -15.96 9.48 7.05
C ASP A 69 -16.26 9.51 5.55
N LYS A 70 -17.49 9.86 5.22
CA LYS A 70 -17.99 9.88 3.83
C LYS A 70 -17.40 11.01 2.97
N GLU A 71 -16.77 12.01 3.58
CA GLU A 71 -16.15 13.15 2.89
C GLU A 71 -14.64 12.93 2.63
N SER A 72 -14.11 11.74 2.92
CA SER A 72 -12.70 11.44 2.73
C SER A 72 -12.30 11.41 1.25
N GLU A 73 -11.02 11.68 0.98
CA GLU A 73 -10.44 11.62 -0.37
C GLU A 73 -10.62 10.24 -1.01
N HIS A 74 -10.91 10.22 -2.29
CA HIS A 74 -11.05 9.00 -3.09
C HIS A 74 -9.85 8.88 -4.05
N PHE A 75 -9.18 7.72 -4.02
CA PHE A 75 -8.12 7.39 -4.96
C PHE A 75 -8.60 6.29 -5.90
N THR A 76 -8.36 6.46 -7.20
CA THR A 76 -8.76 5.50 -8.24
C THR A 76 -7.64 4.52 -8.58
N GLY A 77 -6.42 4.76 -8.09
CA GLY A 77 -5.28 3.88 -8.32
C GLY A 77 -4.01 4.29 -7.59
N LEU A 78 -3.03 3.40 -7.64
CA LEU A 78 -1.74 3.57 -6.97
C LEU A 78 -1.03 4.88 -7.34
N GLY A 79 -1.15 5.33 -8.60
CA GLY A 79 -0.51 6.57 -9.05
C GLY A 79 -0.99 7.81 -8.29
N GLU A 80 -2.28 7.88 -7.95
CA GLU A 80 -2.85 8.98 -7.17
C GLU A 80 -2.38 8.92 -5.70
N VAL A 81 -2.30 7.72 -5.12
CA VAL A 81 -1.75 7.52 -3.77
C VAL A 81 -0.31 8.01 -3.71
N ILE A 82 0.54 7.63 -4.67
CA ILE A 82 1.93 8.06 -4.74
C ILE A 82 2.03 9.57 -4.95
N LYS A 83 1.20 10.16 -5.81
CA LYS A 83 1.14 11.60 -6.01
C LYS A 83 0.82 12.32 -4.70
N LYS A 84 -0.21 11.88 -3.98
CA LYS A 84 -0.58 12.47 -2.69
C LYS A 84 0.55 12.34 -1.66
N MET A 85 1.20 11.19 -1.60
CA MET A 85 2.37 10.96 -0.74
C MET A 85 3.51 11.92 -1.10
N SER A 86 3.78 12.16 -2.39
CA SER A 86 4.82 13.09 -2.84
C SER A 86 4.53 14.55 -2.50
N GLU A 87 3.26 14.92 -2.42
CA GLU A 87 2.81 16.26 -1.99
C GLU A 87 2.95 16.46 -0.47
N GLN A 88 2.74 15.42 0.31
CA GLN A 88 2.73 15.49 1.78
C GLN A 88 4.12 15.31 2.41
N PHE A 89 4.99 14.52 1.79
CA PHE A 89 6.29 14.14 2.36
C PHE A 89 7.46 14.61 1.50
N SER A 90 8.27 15.52 2.00
CA SER A 90 9.41 16.11 1.25
C SER A 90 10.41 15.09 0.74
N SER A 91 10.64 13.98 1.48
CA SER A 91 11.51 12.88 1.04
C SER A 91 10.98 12.14 -0.18
N TYR A 92 9.68 12.24 -0.46
CA TYR A 92 9.00 11.61 -1.59
C TYR A 92 8.63 12.60 -2.70
N SER A 93 8.97 13.90 -2.59
CA SER A 93 8.52 14.97 -3.52
C SER A 93 8.84 14.70 -4.99
N GLU A 94 9.91 13.97 -5.28
CA GLU A 94 10.32 13.59 -6.64
C GLU A 94 9.78 12.23 -7.11
N VAL A 95 9.07 11.51 -6.24
CA VAL A 95 8.66 10.13 -6.52
C VAL A 95 7.42 10.09 -7.39
N SER A 96 7.51 9.36 -8.50
CA SER A 96 6.38 8.94 -9.33
C SER A 96 6.69 7.58 -9.96
N LEU A 97 5.66 6.81 -10.32
CA LEU A 97 5.87 5.50 -10.97
C LEU A 97 6.71 5.62 -12.25
N PHE A 98 6.53 6.70 -13.00
CA PHE A 98 7.32 6.97 -14.20
C PHE A 98 8.82 7.17 -13.89
N LYS A 99 9.15 7.97 -12.86
CA LYS A 99 10.54 8.23 -12.47
C LYS A 99 11.21 7.01 -11.82
N ILE A 100 10.48 6.21 -11.06
CA ILE A 100 11.00 4.98 -10.47
C ILE A 100 11.46 4.01 -11.56
N GLY A 101 10.69 3.87 -12.64
CA GLY A 101 11.00 2.98 -13.76
C GLY A 101 11.29 1.54 -13.32
N THR A 102 12.23 0.89 -14.00
CA THR A 102 12.62 -0.50 -13.69
C THR A 102 13.79 -0.60 -12.71
N GLN A 103 14.58 0.46 -12.56
CA GLN A 103 15.78 0.45 -11.73
C GLN A 103 15.60 1.07 -10.35
N GLY A 104 14.46 1.70 -10.12
CA GLY A 104 14.22 2.47 -8.90
C GLY A 104 14.97 3.81 -8.90
N MET A 105 14.74 4.60 -7.85
CA MET A 105 15.37 5.90 -7.65
C MET A 105 15.73 6.12 -6.18
N ALA A 106 16.64 7.05 -5.92
CA ALA A 106 16.95 7.49 -4.56
C ALA A 106 15.85 8.40 -4.03
N LEU A 107 15.51 8.25 -2.76
CA LEU A 107 14.67 9.20 -2.04
C LEU A 107 15.46 10.47 -1.70
N ASN A 108 14.81 11.63 -1.76
CA ASN A 108 15.44 12.91 -1.39
C ASN A 108 15.98 12.88 0.04
N GLY A 109 17.24 13.34 0.22
CA GLY A 109 17.90 13.37 1.51
C GLY A 109 18.63 12.09 1.92
N LYS A 110 18.63 11.05 1.08
CA LYS A 110 19.45 9.84 1.28
C LYS A 110 20.29 9.58 0.02
N SER A 111 21.60 9.42 0.19
CA SER A 111 22.47 8.92 -0.87
C SER A 111 22.12 7.44 -1.12
N ALA A 112 21.81 7.16 -2.35
CA ALA A 112 21.60 5.78 -2.78
C ALA A 112 22.90 4.95 -2.76
#